data_f133f3fb1fb536852ea117ad48a24b82
#
_entry.id   f133f3fb1fb536852ea117ad48a24b82
#
_cell.length_a   1.000
_cell.length_b   1.000
_cell.length_c   1.000
_cell.angle_alpha   90.00
_cell.angle_beta   90.00
_cell.angle_gamma   90.00
#
_symmetry.space_group_name_H-M   'P 1'
#
loop_
_entity.id
_entity.type
_entity.pdbx_description
1 polymer ?
#
loop_
_entity_poly.entity_id
_entity_poly.type
_entity_poly.pdbx_seq_one_letter_code
_entity_poly.pdbx_strand_id
1 'polypeptide(L)'
;PNENTDPLFLYYLLKYNKDKIEGMGSGTTFKEVSGNTMKNIVVSVPTDKKVQERISSMLGSIDDKIEENERINNNLEQQAKALYKDWFFDFSPFSSDGNLPNSWRLGTVGDIIQLHDSKRVPLSGAERDKMAKVYPYYGATSLMDYVDNYLFDGIYLLLGEDGTVVDSLGFPILQYVYGQFWVNNHTHIITGKEGFSVEELYLFFSLTNIKSIVTGAVQQKVSQQNLKKVPAIIPSKEALSAFDDLIQPIFAQIRNLRDEDAHLADLRDTLLPRLMSGELDVSNVEI
;
A
#
# COMPACT_ATOMS: atom_id res chain seq x y z
N PRO A 1 5.54 -25.34 -19.86
CA PRO A 1 5.57 -26.65 -19.21
C PRO A 1 5.35 -27.76 -20.25
N ASN A 2 5.82 -28.96 -19.97
CA ASN A 2 5.48 -30.15 -20.77
C ASN A 2 4.13 -30.73 -20.26
N GLU A 3 3.63 -31.76 -20.94
CA GLU A 3 2.33 -32.37 -20.60
C GLU A 3 2.25 -33.01 -19.19
N ASN A 4 3.41 -33.33 -18.60
CA ASN A 4 3.54 -33.93 -17.28
C ASN A 4 3.74 -32.91 -16.15
N THR A 5 3.69 -31.61 -16.44
CA THR A 5 3.92 -30.56 -15.48
C THR A 5 2.72 -29.62 -15.41
N ASP A 6 2.15 -29.44 -14.22
CA ASP A 6 1.13 -28.43 -13.98
C ASP A 6 1.69 -27.01 -14.14
N PRO A 7 1.07 -26.12 -14.93
CA PRO A 7 1.58 -24.77 -15.18
C PRO A 7 1.67 -23.91 -13.94
N LEU A 8 0.69 -23.99 -13.03
CA LEU A 8 0.66 -23.22 -11.81
C LEU A 8 1.69 -23.75 -10.80
N PHE A 9 1.88 -25.07 -10.73
CA PHE A 9 2.96 -25.68 -9.96
C PHE A 9 4.33 -25.18 -10.45
N LEU A 10 4.54 -25.08 -11.76
CA LEU A 10 5.80 -24.55 -12.32
C LEU A 10 6.03 -23.11 -11.89
N TYR A 11 5.00 -22.28 -11.84
CA TYR A 11 5.10 -20.91 -11.33
C TYR A 11 5.61 -20.89 -9.87
N TYR A 12 5.02 -21.69 -8.98
CA TYR A 12 5.46 -21.78 -7.58
C TYR A 12 6.84 -22.39 -7.42
N LEU A 13 7.19 -23.37 -8.27
CA LEU A 13 8.53 -23.94 -8.30
C LEU A 13 9.60 -22.89 -8.66
N LEU A 14 9.31 -22.02 -9.62
CA LEU A 14 10.20 -20.93 -9.99
C LEU A 14 10.27 -19.88 -8.86
N LYS A 15 9.15 -19.54 -8.24
CA LYS A 15 9.09 -18.65 -7.08
C LYS A 15 9.91 -19.19 -5.90
N TYR A 16 9.79 -20.47 -5.59
CA TYR A 16 10.59 -21.16 -4.55
C TYR A 16 12.10 -21.13 -4.85
N ASN A 17 12.49 -21.24 -6.12
CA ASN A 17 13.89 -21.24 -6.53
C ASN A 17 14.40 -19.82 -6.92
N LYS A 18 13.66 -18.76 -6.63
CA LYS A 18 13.98 -17.38 -7.09
C LYS A 18 15.41 -16.97 -6.74
N ASP A 19 15.81 -17.11 -5.48
CA ASP A 19 17.14 -16.70 -5.01
C ASP A 19 18.26 -17.50 -5.68
N LYS A 20 18.05 -18.80 -5.89
CA LYS A 20 18.97 -19.67 -6.64
C LYS A 20 19.10 -19.21 -8.10
N ILE A 21 17.99 -18.85 -8.74
CA ILE A 21 17.95 -18.38 -10.12
C ILE A 21 18.64 -17.01 -10.24
N GLU A 22 18.33 -16.08 -9.35
CA GLU A 22 18.95 -14.75 -9.29
C GLU A 22 20.47 -14.84 -9.04
N GLY A 23 20.92 -15.79 -8.22
CA GLY A 23 22.32 -16.07 -7.98
C GLY A 23 23.09 -16.58 -9.20
N MET A 24 22.39 -17.12 -10.21
CA MET A 24 22.95 -17.56 -11.48
C MET A 24 22.96 -16.48 -12.57
N GLY A 25 22.37 -15.32 -12.28
CA GLY A 25 22.35 -14.19 -13.21
C GLY A 25 23.73 -13.60 -13.43
N SER A 26 24.02 -13.19 -14.66
CA SER A 26 25.23 -12.48 -15.07
C SER A 26 24.85 -11.07 -15.53
N GLY A 27 25.77 -10.13 -15.35
CA GLY A 27 25.59 -8.72 -15.73
C GLY A 27 25.91 -7.76 -14.57
N THR A 28 26.48 -6.61 -14.92
CA THR A 28 26.91 -5.59 -13.94
C THR A 28 25.80 -4.58 -13.61
N THR A 29 24.93 -4.31 -14.57
CA THR A 29 23.83 -3.32 -14.42
C THR A 29 22.48 -4.01 -14.26
N PHE A 30 22.22 -5.03 -15.07
CA PHE A 30 21.03 -5.89 -14.96
C PHE A 30 21.48 -7.34 -14.95
N LYS A 31 21.01 -8.12 -13.99
CA LYS A 31 21.26 -9.56 -13.94
C LYS A 31 20.32 -10.26 -14.92
N GLU A 32 20.89 -10.97 -15.87
CA GLU A 32 20.14 -11.79 -16.83
C GLU A 32 20.48 -13.26 -16.65
N VAL A 33 19.46 -14.13 -16.73
CA VAL A 33 19.64 -15.58 -16.71
C VAL A 33 19.38 -16.10 -18.13
N SER A 34 20.40 -16.71 -18.75
CA SER A 34 20.27 -17.24 -20.10
C SER A 34 19.29 -18.42 -20.15
N GLY A 35 18.63 -18.61 -21.31
CA GLY A 35 17.77 -19.77 -21.54
C GLY A 35 18.51 -21.10 -21.38
N ASN A 36 19.82 -21.14 -21.65
CA ASN A 36 20.63 -22.34 -21.43
C ASN A 36 20.86 -22.59 -19.93
N THR A 37 21.12 -21.55 -19.15
CA THR A 37 21.24 -21.65 -17.69
C THR A 37 19.92 -22.15 -17.10
N MET A 38 18.77 -21.58 -17.50
CA MET A 38 17.45 -22.00 -17.03
C MET A 38 17.17 -23.49 -17.32
N LYS A 39 17.53 -24.00 -18.50
CA LYS A 39 17.35 -25.41 -18.88
C LYS A 39 18.18 -26.39 -18.05
N ASN A 40 19.29 -25.93 -17.48
CA ASN A 40 20.22 -26.76 -16.71
C ASN A 40 19.99 -26.66 -15.18
N ILE A 41 18.99 -25.93 -14.74
CA ILE A 41 18.64 -25.87 -13.30
C ILE A 41 18.06 -27.21 -12.89
N VAL A 42 18.73 -27.88 -11.98
CA VAL A 42 18.23 -29.14 -11.38
C VAL A 42 17.29 -28.77 -10.25
N VAL A 43 16.06 -29.33 -10.32
CA VAL A 43 15.01 -29.21 -9.34
C VAL A 43 14.46 -30.59 -8.98
N SER A 44 13.98 -30.75 -7.75
CA SER A 44 13.25 -31.92 -7.31
C SER A 44 11.74 -31.63 -7.40
N VAL A 45 10.98 -32.48 -8.04
CA VAL A 45 9.54 -32.29 -8.23
C VAL A 45 8.79 -33.61 -8.04
N PRO A 46 7.55 -33.57 -7.55
CA PRO A 46 6.67 -34.75 -7.56
C PRO A 46 6.47 -35.27 -8.99
N THR A 47 6.62 -36.58 -9.20
CA THR A 47 6.40 -37.19 -10.50
C THR A 47 4.91 -37.36 -10.82
N ASP A 48 4.05 -37.48 -9.81
CA ASP A 48 2.60 -37.50 -9.97
C ASP A 48 2.05 -36.09 -10.17
N LYS A 49 1.50 -35.83 -11.34
CA LYS A 49 0.89 -34.55 -11.69
C LYS A 49 -0.26 -34.17 -10.77
N LYS A 50 -1.00 -35.12 -10.21
CA LYS A 50 -2.05 -34.85 -9.24
C LYS A 50 -1.51 -34.23 -7.94
N VAL A 51 -0.31 -34.65 -7.51
CA VAL A 51 0.36 -34.02 -6.37
C VAL A 51 0.78 -32.59 -6.69
N GLN A 52 1.30 -32.34 -7.90
CA GLN A 52 1.60 -30.99 -8.37
C GLN A 52 0.35 -30.11 -8.38
N GLU A 53 -0.76 -30.59 -8.93
CA GLU A 53 -2.06 -29.89 -8.98
C GLU A 53 -2.62 -29.59 -7.58
N ARG A 54 -2.43 -30.47 -6.60
CA ARG A 54 -2.82 -30.20 -5.20
C ARG A 54 -1.97 -29.10 -4.58
N ILE A 55 -0.66 -29.16 -4.74
CA ILE A 55 0.25 -28.11 -4.23
C ILE A 55 -0.11 -26.74 -4.84
N SER A 56 -0.26 -26.70 -6.17
CA SER A 56 -0.59 -25.45 -6.86
C SER A 56 -1.98 -24.94 -6.52
N SER A 57 -2.97 -25.79 -6.34
CA SER A 57 -4.33 -25.41 -5.92
C SER A 57 -4.34 -24.81 -4.51
N MET A 58 -3.61 -25.42 -3.55
CA MET A 58 -3.52 -24.88 -2.18
C MET A 58 -2.88 -23.49 -2.16
N LEU A 59 -1.74 -23.31 -2.84
CA LEU A 59 -1.05 -22.01 -2.90
C LEU A 59 -1.85 -21.00 -3.73
N GLY A 60 -2.45 -21.45 -4.82
CA GLY A 60 -3.28 -20.64 -5.71
C GLY A 60 -4.52 -20.10 -5.00
N SER A 61 -5.21 -20.90 -4.19
CA SER A 61 -6.37 -20.43 -3.43
C SER A 61 -6.03 -19.29 -2.45
N ILE A 62 -4.80 -19.25 -1.94
CA ILE A 62 -4.32 -18.15 -1.10
C ILE A 62 -4.08 -16.89 -1.95
N ASP A 63 -3.37 -17.04 -3.09
CA ASP A 63 -3.12 -15.91 -4.01
C ASP A 63 -4.45 -15.37 -4.59
N ASP A 64 -5.40 -16.24 -4.97
CA ASP A 64 -6.75 -15.85 -5.44
C ASP A 64 -7.51 -15.05 -4.37
N LYS A 65 -7.40 -15.44 -3.10
CA LYS A 65 -8.03 -14.71 -2.00
C LYS A 65 -7.41 -13.33 -1.79
N ILE A 66 -6.07 -13.21 -1.88
CA ILE A 66 -5.37 -11.92 -1.83
C ILE A 66 -5.82 -11.02 -2.99
N GLU A 67 -5.87 -11.54 -4.22
CA GLU A 67 -6.33 -10.78 -5.39
C GLU A 67 -7.78 -10.31 -5.24
N GLU A 68 -8.67 -11.15 -4.72
CA GLU A 68 -10.06 -10.77 -4.45
C GLU A 68 -10.16 -9.69 -3.38
N ASN A 69 -9.37 -9.77 -2.30
CA ASN A 69 -9.32 -8.75 -1.26
C ASN A 69 -8.82 -7.41 -1.80
N GLU A 70 -7.76 -7.41 -2.63
CA GLU A 70 -7.26 -6.22 -3.31
C GLU A 70 -8.35 -5.59 -4.21
N ARG A 71 -9.09 -6.42 -4.95
CA ARG A 71 -10.21 -5.97 -5.79
C ARG A 71 -11.33 -5.34 -4.96
N ILE A 72 -11.67 -5.94 -3.81
CA ILE A 72 -12.66 -5.39 -2.87
C ILE A 72 -12.15 -4.05 -2.30
N ASN A 73 -10.89 -3.97 -1.87
CA ASN A 73 -10.28 -2.75 -1.35
C ASN A 73 -10.32 -1.60 -2.36
N ASN A 74 -9.94 -1.88 -3.61
CA ASN A 74 -10.02 -0.89 -4.69
C ASN A 74 -11.46 -0.40 -4.90
N ASN A 75 -12.45 -1.28 -4.84
CA ASN A 75 -13.87 -0.92 -4.98
C ASN A 75 -14.34 -0.05 -3.79
N LEU A 76 -13.99 -0.41 -2.56
CA LEU A 76 -14.31 0.35 -1.35
C LEU A 76 -13.70 1.76 -1.39
N GLU A 77 -12.44 1.89 -1.83
CA GLU A 77 -11.81 3.20 -2.04
C GLU A 77 -12.55 4.06 -3.07
N GLN A 78 -12.94 3.46 -4.20
CA GLN A 78 -13.70 4.19 -5.22
C GLN A 78 -15.06 4.66 -4.70
N GLN A 79 -15.76 3.84 -3.93
CA GLN A 79 -17.02 4.23 -3.28
C GLN A 79 -16.81 5.39 -2.30
N ALA A 80 -15.78 5.32 -1.44
CA ALA A 80 -15.47 6.40 -0.50
C ALA A 80 -15.11 7.71 -1.23
N LYS A 81 -14.32 7.64 -2.31
CA LYS A 81 -13.99 8.81 -3.16
C LYS A 81 -15.23 9.41 -3.81
N ALA A 82 -16.14 8.57 -4.31
CA ALA A 82 -17.40 9.03 -4.91
C ALA A 82 -18.29 9.72 -3.88
N LEU A 83 -18.44 9.17 -2.68
CA LEU A 83 -19.16 9.77 -1.57
C LEU A 83 -18.54 11.12 -1.16
N TYR A 84 -17.20 11.17 -1.02
CA TYR A 84 -16.50 12.42 -0.68
C TYR A 84 -16.75 13.51 -1.73
N LYS A 85 -16.67 13.15 -3.01
CA LYS A 85 -16.94 14.08 -4.12
C LYS A 85 -18.37 14.59 -4.08
N ASP A 86 -19.34 13.72 -3.91
CA ASP A 86 -20.76 14.07 -3.84
C ASP A 86 -21.06 15.04 -2.69
N TRP A 87 -20.43 14.80 -1.51
CA TRP A 87 -20.65 15.60 -0.32
C TRP A 87 -19.93 16.94 -0.33
N PHE A 88 -18.63 16.97 -0.71
CA PHE A 88 -17.73 18.10 -0.46
C PHE A 88 -17.25 18.83 -1.72
N PHE A 89 -17.56 18.30 -2.91
CA PHE A 89 -17.30 18.99 -4.17
C PHE A 89 -18.60 19.36 -4.87
N ASP A 90 -19.58 18.46 -4.92
CA ASP A 90 -20.86 18.66 -5.59
C ASP A 90 -21.92 19.21 -4.62
N PHE A 91 -21.71 19.09 -3.29
CA PHE A 91 -22.59 19.53 -2.19
C PHE A 91 -24.01 18.93 -2.23
N SER A 92 -24.20 17.80 -2.90
CA SER A 92 -25.51 17.23 -3.21
C SER A 92 -26.44 17.04 -1.99
N PRO A 93 -25.96 16.61 -0.81
CA PRO A 93 -26.84 16.50 0.37
C PRO A 93 -27.20 17.82 1.03
N PHE A 94 -26.54 18.94 0.67
CA PHE A 94 -26.61 20.22 1.43
C PHE A 94 -27.12 21.40 0.59
N SER A 95 -27.02 21.29 -0.75
CA SER A 95 -27.34 22.39 -1.66
C SER A 95 -27.98 21.87 -2.92
N SER A 96 -29.17 22.38 -3.26
CA SER A 96 -29.87 22.02 -4.50
C SER A 96 -29.39 22.78 -5.74
N ASP A 97 -28.65 23.87 -5.55
CA ASP A 97 -28.14 24.76 -6.59
C ASP A 97 -26.63 24.65 -6.81
N GLY A 98 -25.98 23.71 -6.08
CA GLY A 98 -24.53 23.46 -6.17
C GLY A 98 -23.66 24.56 -5.54
N ASN A 99 -24.26 25.52 -4.82
CA ASN A 99 -23.51 26.54 -4.12
C ASN A 99 -22.98 26.05 -2.77
N LEU A 100 -21.88 26.67 -2.31
CA LEU A 100 -21.32 26.38 -1.01
C LEU A 100 -22.37 26.59 0.10
N PRO A 101 -22.65 25.59 0.96
CA PRO A 101 -23.61 25.73 2.05
C PRO A 101 -23.25 26.90 2.99
N ASN A 102 -24.25 27.64 3.48
CA ASN A 102 -24.04 28.86 4.25
C ASN A 102 -23.23 28.69 5.56
N SER A 103 -23.25 27.48 6.15
CA SER A 103 -22.49 27.15 7.37
C SER A 103 -21.04 26.72 7.08
N TRP A 104 -20.65 26.58 5.81
CA TRP A 104 -19.33 26.18 5.39
C TRP A 104 -18.48 27.38 5.01
N ARG A 105 -17.16 27.25 5.07
CA ARG A 105 -16.25 28.33 4.73
C ARG A 105 -15.11 27.87 3.83
N LEU A 106 -14.55 28.81 3.07
CA LEU A 106 -13.28 28.60 2.40
C LEU A 106 -12.14 28.77 3.40
N GLY A 107 -11.16 27.92 3.28
CA GLY A 107 -9.94 27.92 4.08
C GLY A 107 -8.77 27.30 3.33
N THR A 108 -7.83 26.76 4.06
CA THR A 108 -6.63 26.14 3.50
C THR A 108 -6.35 24.79 4.17
N VAL A 109 -5.51 24.00 3.54
CA VAL A 109 -5.00 22.74 4.12
C VAL A 109 -4.35 22.97 5.48
N GLY A 110 -3.71 24.15 5.70
CA GLY A 110 -3.13 24.51 7.00
C GLY A 110 -4.14 24.59 8.15
N ASP A 111 -5.42 24.83 7.83
CA ASP A 111 -6.50 24.89 8.81
C ASP A 111 -6.95 23.47 9.24
N ILE A 112 -6.84 22.50 8.35
CA ILE A 112 -7.43 21.15 8.52
C ILE A 112 -6.42 20.05 8.87
N ILE A 113 -5.10 20.29 8.72
CA ILE A 113 -4.06 19.29 8.98
C ILE A 113 -3.19 19.62 10.18
N GLN A 114 -2.74 18.59 10.89
CA GLN A 114 -1.63 18.64 11.85
C GLN A 114 -0.43 17.89 11.26
N LEU A 115 0.71 18.56 11.15
CA LEU A 115 1.98 17.95 10.72
C LEU A 115 2.76 17.45 11.93
N HIS A 116 3.35 16.26 11.79
CA HIS A 116 4.19 15.60 12.81
C HIS A 116 5.65 15.41 12.37
N ASP A 117 6.08 16.12 11.34
CA ASP A 117 7.39 15.98 10.69
C ASP A 117 8.58 16.15 11.65
N SER A 118 8.41 16.95 12.71
CA SER A 118 9.45 17.17 13.73
C SER A 118 9.81 15.92 14.54
N LYS A 119 8.96 14.89 14.49
CA LYS A 119 9.18 13.60 15.18
C LYS A 119 9.97 12.59 14.32
N ARG A 120 10.25 12.92 13.05
CA ARG A 120 10.97 12.02 12.14
C ARG A 120 12.42 11.82 12.59
N VAL A 121 12.89 10.58 12.49
CA VAL A 121 14.29 10.22 12.68
C VAL A 121 14.73 9.39 11.47
N PRO A 122 15.53 9.96 10.55
CA PRO A 122 16.00 9.20 9.39
C PRO A 122 17.00 8.12 9.82
N LEU A 123 16.91 6.95 9.22
CA LEU A 123 17.85 5.85 9.39
C LEU A 123 18.52 5.55 8.05
N SER A 124 19.84 5.44 8.05
CA SER A 124 20.59 4.98 6.89
C SER A 124 20.34 3.50 6.59
N GLY A 125 20.62 3.04 5.38
CA GLY A 125 20.54 1.62 5.03
C GLY A 125 21.40 0.75 5.96
N ALA A 126 22.64 1.18 6.24
CA ALA A 126 23.57 0.45 7.12
C ALA A 126 23.11 0.34 8.59
N GLU A 127 22.30 1.30 9.06
CA GLU A 127 21.67 1.19 10.39
C GLU A 127 20.53 0.20 10.34
N ARG A 128 19.63 0.32 9.34
CA ARG A 128 18.50 -0.60 9.18
C ARG A 128 18.91 -2.05 8.95
N ASP A 129 20.01 -2.30 8.23
CA ASP A 129 20.54 -3.65 7.99
C ASP A 129 20.92 -4.41 9.28
N LYS A 130 21.19 -3.67 10.37
CA LYS A 130 21.53 -4.24 11.67
C LYS A 130 20.34 -4.46 12.60
N MET A 131 19.17 -3.96 12.21
CA MET A 131 17.94 -4.01 13.00
C MET A 131 17.13 -5.26 12.69
N ALA A 132 16.40 -5.77 13.69
CA ALA A 132 15.37 -6.78 13.47
C ALA A 132 14.24 -6.20 12.60
N LYS A 133 13.69 -7.04 11.74
CA LYS A 133 12.68 -6.61 10.74
C LYS A 133 11.26 -6.82 11.30
N VAL A 134 10.82 -5.93 12.22
CA VAL A 134 9.56 -6.02 12.95
C VAL A 134 8.55 -4.99 12.51
N TYR A 135 8.93 -3.70 12.52
CA TYR A 135 8.02 -2.59 12.24
C TYR A 135 8.29 -1.98 10.86
N PRO A 136 7.25 -1.63 10.09
CA PRO A 136 7.42 -1.05 8.77
C PRO A 136 8.11 0.31 8.82
N TYR A 137 9.05 0.52 7.90
CA TYR A 137 9.78 1.76 7.69
C TYR A 137 9.37 2.38 6.35
N TYR A 138 8.64 3.50 6.39
CA TYR A 138 8.09 4.14 5.21
C TYR A 138 9.02 5.22 4.64
N GLY A 139 9.08 5.26 3.31
CA GLY A 139 9.69 6.31 2.51
C GLY A 139 8.66 7.29 1.94
N ALA A 140 9.12 8.14 1.01
CA ALA A 140 8.28 9.14 0.37
C ALA A 140 7.10 8.55 -0.42
N THR A 141 7.25 7.37 -1.00
CA THR A 141 6.27 6.79 -1.92
C THR A 141 5.79 5.40 -1.56
N SER A 142 6.51 4.69 -0.68
CA SER A 142 6.21 3.28 -0.37
C SER A 142 6.88 2.83 0.92
N LEU A 143 6.50 1.64 1.39
CA LEU A 143 7.25 0.86 2.36
C LEU A 143 8.66 0.58 1.78
N MET A 144 9.70 0.96 2.52
CA MET A 144 11.10 0.80 2.09
C MET A 144 11.79 -0.39 2.75
N ASP A 145 11.46 -0.67 4.02
CA ASP A 145 12.17 -1.64 4.84
C ASP A 145 11.34 -1.95 6.10
N TYR A 146 11.92 -2.77 6.98
CA TYR A 146 11.45 -2.98 8.35
C TYR A 146 12.57 -2.65 9.34
N VAL A 147 12.20 -2.26 10.57
CA VAL A 147 13.10 -1.88 11.67
C VAL A 147 12.65 -2.51 12.98
N ASP A 148 13.48 -2.45 14.03
CA ASP A 148 13.23 -3.10 15.32
C ASP A 148 12.39 -2.28 16.31
N ASN A 149 12.07 -1.03 15.96
CA ASN A 149 11.29 -0.13 16.80
C ASN A 149 10.37 0.76 15.93
N TYR A 150 9.49 1.54 16.56
CA TYR A 150 8.56 2.45 15.89
C TYR A 150 8.60 3.86 16.52
N LEU A 151 8.18 4.87 15.75
CA LEU A 151 8.05 6.26 16.20
C LEU A 151 6.60 6.69 16.29
N PHE A 152 5.73 6.04 15.57
CA PHE A 152 4.31 6.38 15.46
C PHE A 152 3.47 5.15 15.76
N ASP A 153 2.31 5.38 16.41
CA ASP A 153 1.28 4.38 16.66
C ASP A 153 -0.09 5.02 16.44
N GLY A 154 -0.92 4.44 15.60
CA GLY A 154 -2.23 4.97 15.23
C GLY A 154 -2.43 5.07 13.72
N ILE A 155 -3.39 5.90 13.28
CA ILE A 155 -3.72 6.11 11.86
C ILE A 155 -3.15 7.46 11.41
N TYR A 156 -2.41 7.43 10.30
CA TYR A 156 -1.77 8.62 9.73
C TYR A 156 -1.86 8.62 8.20
N LEU A 157 -1.88 9.81 7.63
CA LEU A 157 -1.67 10.01 6.21
C LEU A 157 -0.22 10.43 5.97
N LEU A 158 0.47 9.70 5.09
CA LEU A 158 1.80 10.06 4.61
C LEU A 158 1.70 10.66 3.22
N LEU A 159 2.39 11.80 3.01
CA LEU A 159 2.46 12.50 1.73
C LEU A 159 3.93 12.78 1.40
N GLY A 160 4.40 12.40 0.21
CA GLY A 160 5.77 12.60 -0.21
C GLY A 160 6.22 14.06 -0.12
N GLU A 161 7.34 14.34 0.58
CA GLU A 161 7.91 15.68 0.70
C GLU A 161 8.86 15.99 -0.45
N ASP A 162 9.69 15.02 -0.84
CA ASP A 162 10.64 15.17 -1.95
C ASP A 162 10.83 13.86 -2.74
N GLY A 163 11.34 13.98 -3.97
CA GLY A 163 11.42 12.88 -4.95
C GLY A 163 10.21 12.84 -5.86
N THR A 164 9.61 11.67 -6.08
CA THR A 164 8.35 11.54 -6.83
C THR A 164 7.17 11.85 -5.89
N VAL A 165 6.78 13.13 -5.81
CA VAL A 165 5.76 13.59 -4.86
C VAL A 165 4.34 13.63 -5.44
N VAL A 166 4.22 13.64 -6.78
CA VAL A 166 2.94 13.59 -7.51
C VAL A 166 2.99 12.57 -8.63
N ASP A 167 1.83 12.05 -9.00
CA ASP A 167 1.64 11.22 -10.18
C ASP A 167 1.71 12.05 -11.50
N SER A 168 1.55 11.38 -12.63
CA SER A 168 1.56 12.01 -13.96
C SER A 168 0.45 13.04 -14.16
N LEU A 169 -0.64 12.96 -13.41
CA LEU A 169 -1.79 13.85 -13.46
C LEU A 169 -1.66 15.02 -12.46
N GLY A 170 -0.73 14.92 -11.50
CA GLY A 170 -0.47 15.97 -10.49
C GLY A 170 -1.18 15.75 -9.16
N PHE A 171 -1.70 14.56 -8.91
CA PHE A 171 -2.22 14.17 -7.61
C PHE A 171 -1.07 13.69 -6.70
N PRO A 172 -1.12 13.98 -5.38
CA PRO A 172 -0.05 13.58 -4.46
C PRO A 172 0.06 12.07 -4.34
N ILE A 173 1.32 11.59 -4.17
CA ILE A 173 1.55 10.22 -3.76
C ILE A 173 1.24 10.11 -2.27
N LEU A 174 0.24 9.31 -1.95
CA LEU A 174 -0.30 9.14 -0.60
C LEU A 174 -0.08 7.71 -0.10
N GLN A 175 0.17 7.59 1.21
CA GLN A 175 0.16 6.32 1.90
C GLN A 175 -0.74 6.45 3.14
N TYR A 176 -1.84 5.71 3.18
CA TYR A 176 -2.70 5.56 4.34
C TYR A 176 -2.11 4.46 5.20
N VAL A 177 -1.58 4.82 6.36
CA VAL A 177 -0.85 3.90 7.26
C VAL A 177 -1.51 3.84 8.63
N TYR A 178 -1.38 2.69 9.28
CA TYR A 178 -1.97 2.44 10.60
C TYR A 178 -1.12 1.45 11.41
N GLY A 179 -1.35 1.43 12.73
CA GLY A 179 -0.57 0.64 13.67
C GLY A 179 0.78 1.28 14.00
N GLN A 180 1.79 0.46 14.27
CA GLN A 180 3.12 0.88 14.71
C GLN A 180 4.08 0.92 13.52
N PHE A 181 4.72 2.07 13.29
CA PHE A 181 5.59 2.27 12.12
C PHE A 181 6.66 3.35 12.34
N TRP A 182 7.62 3.38 11.44
CA TRP A 182 8.67 4.39 11.34
C TRP A 182 8.63 5.08 9.99
N VAL A 183 9.00 6.35 9.92
CA VAL A 183 9.00 7.16 8.68
C VAL A 183 10.34 7.88 8.53
N ASN A 184 10.85 7.94 7.29
CA ASN A 184 12.03 8.72 6.95
C ASN A 184 11.74 10.24 6.89
N ASN A 185 12.76 11.04 6.52
CA ASN A 185 12.67 12.49 6.43
C ASN A 185 12.14 13.02 5.07
N HIS A 186 11.75 12.14 4.14
CA HIS A 186 11.25 12.52 2.82
C HIS A 186 9.72 12.48 2.70
N THR A 187 9.02 12.48 3.83
CA THR A 187 7.57 12.26 3.89
C THR A 187 6.94 13.15 4.94
N HIS A 188 5.90 13.90 4.60
CA HIS A 188 5.04 14.58 5.56
C HIS A 188 4.15 13.57 6.28
N ILE A 189 4.00 13.74 7.60
CA ILE A 189 3.19 12.88 8.48
C ILE A 189 2.02 13.71 8.98
N ILE A 190 0.81 13.32 8.61
CA ILE A 190 -0.38 14.15 8.71
C ILE A 190 -1.46 13.46 9.54
N THR A 191 -2.08 14.21 10.46
CA THR A 191 -3.38 13.91 11.06
C THR A 191 -4.33 15.09 10.88
N GLY A 192 -5.61 14.90 11.16
CA GLY A 192 -6.61 15.95 11.03
C GLY A 192 -6.67 16.94 12.19
N LYS A 193 -7.24 18.10 11.89
CA LYS A 193 -7.69 19.16 12.82
C LYS A 193 -9.13 19.52 12.53
N GLU A 194 -9.73 20.32 13.40
CA GLU A 194 -11.06 20.93 13.25
C GLU A 194 -12.18 19.90 12.99
N GLY A 195 -11.96 18.65 13.36
CA GLY A 195 -12.93 17.56 13.19
C GLY A 195 -12.66 16.66 11.99
N PHE A 196 -11.66 16.97 11.15
CA PHE A 196 -11.27 16.07 10.06
C PHE A 196 -10.60 14.81 10.57
N SER A 197 -11.07 13.66 10.10
CA SER A 197 -10.37 12.38 10.28
C SER A 197 -9.21 12.23 9.28
N VAL A 198 -8.35 11.24 9.50
CA VAL A 198 -7.26 10.92 8.56
C VAL A 198 -7.83 10.39 7.25
N GLU A 199 -8.94 9.64 7.32
CA GLU A 199 -9.67 9.09 6.19
C GLU A 199 -10.25 10.18 5.29
N GLU A 200 -10.86 11.21 5.89
CA GLU A 200 -11.36 12.39 5.17
C GLU A 200 -10.21 13.14 4.47
N LEU A 201 -9.08 13.30 5.14
CA LEU A 201 -7.88 13.91 4.53
C LEU A 201 -7.32 13.06 3.40
N TYR A 202 -7.30 11.72 3.55
CA TYR A 202 -6.90 10.82 2.47
C TYR A 202 -7.80 10.99 1.23
N LEU A 203 -9.10 11.07 1.43
CA LEU A 203 -10.07 11.30 0.34
C LEU A 203 -9.91 12.68 -0.29
N PHE A 204 -9.77 13.73 0.54
CA PHE A 204 -9.51 15.10 0.08
C PHE A 204 -8.27 15.16 -0.83
N PHE A 205 -7.13 14.65 -0.37
CA PHE A 205 -5.90 14.69 -1.13
C PHE A 205 -5.92 13.77 -2.35
N SER A 206 -6.64 12.65 -2.29
CA SER A 206 -6.83 11.76 -3.45
C SER A 206 -7.59 12.42 -4.61
N LEU A 207 -8.35 13.48 -4.32
CA LEU A 207 -9.16 14.23 -5.29
C LEU A 207 -8.63 15.64 -5.56
N THR A 208 -7.55 16.06 -4.87
CA THR A 208 -7.00 17.41 -4.98
C THR A 208 -5.68 17.38 -5.75
N ASN A 209 -5.66 18.04 -6.92
CA ASN A 209 -4.44 18.22 -7.69
C ASN A 209 -3.54 19.27 -7.01
N ILE A 210 -2.31 18.88 -6.68
CA ILE A 210 -1.34 19.75 -6.00
C ILE A 210 -0.15 20.14 -6.89
N LYS A 211 -0.19 19.88 -8.19
CA LYS A 211 0.91 20.15 -9.12
C LYS A 211 1.42 21.60 -9.05
N SER A 212 0.52 22.55 -8.82
CA SER A 212 0.84 23.99 -8.77
C SER A 212 1.72 24.39 -7.60
N ILE A 213 1.77 23.59 -6.54
CA ILE A 213 2.59 23.85 -5.34
C ILE A 213 3.89 23.05 -5.30
N VAL A 214 4.10 22.16 -6.27
CA VAL A 214 5.34 21.39 -6.42
C VAL A 214 6.44 22.30 -6.94
N THR A 215 7.59 22.27 -6.30
CA THR A 215 8.79 23.01 -6.68
C THR A 215 9.93 22.06 -7.03
N GLY A 216 11.00 22.56 -7.65
CA GLY A 216 12.18 21.77 -8.01
C GLY A 216 12.06 21.10 -9.40
N ALA A 217 12.94 21.53 -10.35
CA ALA A 217 12.91 21.02 -11.71
C ALA A 217 13.53 19.62 -11.86
N VAL A 218 14.52 19.27 -11.03
CA VAL A 218 15.25 18.01 -11.07
C VAL A 218 14.73 17.04 -10.00
N GLN A 219 14.57 17.56 -8.78
CA GLN A 219 13.97 16.84 -7.67
C GLN A 219 12.73 17.60 -7.21
N GLN A 220 11.58 16.99 -7.42
CA GLN A 220 10.32 17.57 -7.01
C GLN A 220 10.24 17.67 -5.48
N LYS A 221 9.62 18.75 -4.99
CA LYS A 221 9.43 18.98 -3.57
C LYS A 221 8.10 19.67 -3.28
N VAL A 222 7.42 19.18 -2.25
CA VAL A 222 6.26 19.81 -1.62
C VAL A 222 6.68 20.29 -0.23
N SER A 223 6.88 21.60 -0.05
CA SER A 223 7.21 22.14 1.26
C SER A 223 5.97 22.24 2.15
N GLN A 224 6.14 22.15 3.48
CA GLN A 224 5.06 22.39 4.45
C GLN A 224 4.35 23.74 4.21
N GLN A 225 5.12 24.77 3.87
CA GLN A 225 4.57 26.10 3.64
C GLN A 225 3.65 26.13 2.41
N ASN A 226 4.04 25.46 1.34
CA ASN A 226 3.23 25.38 0.12
C ASN A 226 2.04 24.46 0.32
N LEU A 227 2.22 23.30 0.97
CA LEU A 227 1.14 22.37 1.30
C LEU A 227 0.03 23.06 2.11
N LYS A 228 0.39 23.82 3.13
CA LYS A 228 -0.57 24.55 3.98
C LYS A 228 -1.36 25.62 3.24
N LYS A 229 -0.91 26.10 2.08
CA LYS A 229 -1.61 27.11 1.26
C LYS A 229 -2.61 26.53 0.28
N VAL A 230 -2.65 25.21 0.10
CA VAL A 230 -3.64 24.57 -0.79
C VAL A 230 -5.04 24.95 -0.31
N PRO A 231 -5.93 25.44 -1.20
CA PRO A 231 -7.30 25.76 -0.83
C PRO A 231 -8.05 24.53 -0.36
N ALA A 232 -8.89 24.71 0.66
CA ALA A 232 -9.76 23.67 1.20
C ALA A 232 -11.11 24.25 1.56
N ILE A 233 -12.18 23.50 1.37
CA ILE A 233 -13.48 23.79 1.94
C ILE A 233 -13.50 23.20 3.36
N ILE A 234 -13.99 23.98 4.31
CA ILE A 234 -14.16 23.58 5.70
C ILE A 234 -15.65 23.46 5.97
N PRO A 235 -16.19 22.23 5.98
CA PRO A 235 -17.58 21.95 6.25
C PRO A 235 -17.98 22.29 7.70
N SER A 236 -19.28 22.24 8.00
CA SER A 236 -19.72 22.26 9.38
C SER A 236 -19.28 20.99 10.12
N LYS A 237 -19.13 21.07 11.44
CA LYS A 237 -18.75 19.91 12.26
C LYS A 237 -19.75 18.76 12.17
N GLU A 238 -21.03 19.11 12.04
CA GLU A 238 -22.11 18.14 11.88
C GLU A 238 -21.98 17.37 10.54
N ALA A 239 -21.63 18.07 9.46
CA ALA A 239 -21.41 17.44 8.16
C ALA A 239 -20.18 16.52 8.18
N LEU A 240 -19.06 16.96 8.77
CA LEU A 240 -17.87 16.12 8.95
C LEU A 240 -18.18 14.88 9.77
N SER A 241 -18.81 15.03 10.95
CA SER A 241 -19.15 13.89 11.79
C SER A 241 -20.09 12.90 11.10
N ALA A 242 -21.10 13.39 10.40
CA ALA A 242 -22.03 12.53 9.66
C ALA A 242 -21.35 11.81 8.49
N PHE A 243 -20.41 12.45 7.83
CA PHE A 243 -19.61 11.83 6.77
C PHE A 243 -18.64 10.80 7.35
N ASP A 244 -17.97 11.13 8.45
CA ASP A 244 -17.05 10.21 9.13
C ASP A 244 -17.76 8.92 9.56
N ASP A 245 -18.99 9.02 10.11
CA ASP A 245 -19.83 7.86 10.43
C ASP A 245 -20.10 6.94 9.22
N LEU A 246 -20.16 7.50 8.01
CA LEU A 246 -20.37 6.73 6.77
C LEU A 246 -19.08 6.05 6.29
N ILE A 247 -17.93 6.72 6.39
CA ILE A 247 -16.68 6.20 5.80
C ILE A 247 -15.87 5.34 6.75
N GLN A 248 -15.98 5.52 8.07
CA GLN A 248 -15.21 4.73 9.03
C GLN A 248 -15.43 3.21 8.90
N PRO A 249 -16.66 2.69 8.68
CA PRO A 249 -16.85 1.27 8.40
C PRO A 249 -16.15 0.80 7.11
N ILE A 250 -16.12 1.64 6.07
CA ILE A 250 -15.45 1.34 4.80
C ILE A 250 -13.94 1.22 5.03
N PHE A 251 -13.33 2.20 5.70
CA PHE A 251 -11.90 2.16 5.99
C PHE A 251 -11.52 1.07 7.01
N ALA A 252 -12.39 0.75 7.96
CA ALA A 252 -12.19 -0.41 8.84
C ALA A 252 -12.13 -1.71 8.03
N GLN A 253 -13.02 -1.88 7.05
CA GLN A 253 -13.00 -3.04 6.17
C GLN A 253 -11.72 -3.07 5.30
N ILE A 254 -11.29 -1.93 4.77
CA ILE A 254 -10.02 -1.82 4.02
C ILE A 254 -8.84 -2.27 4.88
N ARG A 255 -8.76 -1.83 6.14
CA ARG A 255 -7.70 -2.26 7.06
C ARG A 255 -7.75 -3.77 7.33
N ASN A 256 -8.94 -4.29 7.64
CA ASN A 256 -9.12 -5.72 7.91
C ASN A 256 -8.67 -6.60 6.73
N LEU A 257 -9.02 -6.21 5.50
CA LEU A 257 -8.61 -6.95 4.30
C LEU A 257 -7.11 -6.85 4.05
N ARG A 258 -6.49 -5.68 4.29
CA ARG A 258 -5.02 -5.54 4.19
C ARG A 258 -4.29 -6.38 5.23
N ASP A 259 -4.83 -6.48 6.45
CA ASP A 259 -4.26 -7.33 7.50
C ASP A 259 -4.46 -8.82 7.16
N GLU A 260 -5.60 -9.20 6.60
CA GLU A 260 -5.85 -10.56 6.09
C GLU A 260 -4.85 -10.91 4.97
N ASP A 261 -4.60 -10.00 4.02
CA ASP A 261 -3.66 -10.21 2.92
C ASP A 261 -2.22 -10.40 3.43
N ALA A 262 -1.81 -9.65 4.45
CA ALA A 262 -0.50 -9.83 5.09
C ALA A 262 -0.37 -11.22 5.73
N HIS A 263 -1.39 -11.68 6.46
CA HIS A 263 -1.41 -13.03 7.05
C HIS A 263 -1.44 -14.13 5.99
N LEU A 264 -2.21 -13.95 4.91
CA LEU A 264 -2.27 -14.90 3.79
C LEU A 264 -0.93 -14.98 3.06
N ALA A 265 -0.25 -13.86 2.85
CA ALA A 265 1.08 -13.84 2.24
C ALA A 265 2.11 -14.57 3.12
N ASP A 266 2.12 -14.32 4.43
CA ASP A 266 2.98 -15.04 5.38
C ASP A 266 2.70 -16.56 5.41
N LEU A 267 1.41 -16.93 5.38
CA LEU A 267 0.99 -18.33 5.32
C LEU A 267 1.50 -19.00 4.04
N ARG A 268 1.27 -18.37 2.88
CA ARG A 268 1.76 -18.86 1.58
C ARG A 268 3.28 -19.03 1.58
N ASP A 269 4.01 -18.02 2.05
CA ASP A 269 5.47 -18.00 2.03
C ASP A 269 6.08 -19.00 3.03
N THR A 270 5.34 -19.34 4.10
CA THR A 270 5.68 -20.43 5.03
C THR A 270 5.39 -21.81 4.43
N LEU A 271 4.27 -21.96 3.74
CA LEU A 271 3.85 -23.24 3.14
C LEU A 271 4.67 -23.60 1.90
N LEU A 272 5.04 -22.61 1.10
CA LEU A 272 5.73 -22.82 -0.18
C LEU A 272 6.98 -23.71 -0.06
N PRO A 273 7.97 -23.43 0.80
CA PRO A 273 9.16 -24.29 0.92
C PRO A 273 8.82 -25.69 1.43
N ARG A 274 7.88 -25.82 2.33
CA ARG A 274 7.49 -27.11 2.94
C ARG A 274 6.76 -28.01 1.96
N LEU A 275 5.92 -27.44 1.10
CA LEU A 275 5.23 -28.16 0.02
C LEU A 275 6.20 -28.53 -1.10
N MET A 276 7.09 -27.61 -1.50
CA MET A 276 8.05 -27.85 -2.58
C MET A 276 9.14 -28.83 -2.20
N SER A 277 9.54 -28.91 -0.94
CA SER A 277 10.51 -29.89 -0.43
C SER A 277 9.91 -31.28 -0.18
N GLY A 278 8.58 -31.40 -0.14
CA GLY A 278 7.89 -32.62 0.27
C GLY A 278 7.85 -32.85 1.78
N GLU A 279 8.23 -31.86 2.61
CA GLU A 279 8.07 -31.93 4.08
C GLU A 279 6.59 -32.05 4.46
N LEU A 280 5.72 -31.33 3.72
CA LEU A 280 4.27 -31.52 3.80
C LEU A 280 3.81 -32.39 2.64
N ASP A 281 3.38 -33.62 2.98
CA ASP A 281 2.80 -34.56 2.02
C ASP A 281 1.30 -34.26 1.82
N VAL A 282 0.94 -33.90 0.60
CA VAL A 282 -0.44 -33.62 0.19
C VAL A 282 -1.05 -34.72 -0.69
N SER A 283 -0.41 -35.88 -0.77
CA SER A 283 -0.84 -36.98 -1.63
C SER A 283 -2.26 -37.47 -1.34
N ASN A 284 -2.74 -37.29 -0.10
CA ASN A 284 -4.05 -37.73 0.38
C ASN A 284 -5.00 -36.59 0.74
N VAL A 285 -4.64 -35.33 0.41
CA VAL A 285 -5.51 -34.18 0.66
C VAL A 285 -6.58 -34.12 -0.44
N GLU A 286 -7.85 -34.08 -0.04
CA GLU A 286 -8.98 -33.78 -0.94
C GLU A 286 -9.09 -32.25 -1.07
N ILE A 287 -9.08 -31.74 -2.32
CA ILE A 287 -9.21 -30.32 -2.65
C ILE A 287 -10.40 -30.14 -3.57
#